data_7748fba105a05d1399d813559d21c550
#
_entry.id   7748fba105a05d1399d813559d21c550
#
_cell.length_a   1.000
_cell.length_b   1.000
_cell.length_c   1.000
_cell.angle_alpha   90.00
_cell.angle_beta   90.00
_cell.angle_gamma   90.00
#
_symmetry.space_group_name_H-M   'P 1'
#
loop_
_entity.id
_entity.type
_entity.pdbx_description
1 polymer ?
#
loop_
_entity_poly.entity_id
_entity_poly.type
_entity_poly.pdbx_seq_one_letter_code
_entity_poly.pdbx_strand_id
1 'polypeptide(L)'
;VYKRQGEIRSRGRLPLIVGGTMLYAKALRDGINDMPSSTHEVREAVATEAAERGWPAMHAELGRIDPVTAARLAPNDSQRIGRALEVWKMTGRPISAFHAESVRRPAVETLTMGLLPSDRKWLHARIEARFEQMLADGFLDEVRSLMMRPDYDPDSPAMRAVGYRQAIDFIEGRTDMAAFYLAGVAATRQLAKRQMTWMRSMPDVALLDPLDAGALDSVLGLLEKVTSPALV
;
A
#
# COMPACT_ATOMS: atom_id res chain seq x y z
N VAL A 1 -16.72 0.55 0.09
CA VAL A 1 -16.53 1.97 -0.27
C VAL A 1 -17.77 2.49 -0.99
N TYR A 2 -18.22 1.89 -2.10
CA TYR A 2 -19.35 2.37 -2.91
C TYR A 2 -20.65 2.55 -2.11
N LYS A 3 -21.01 1.59 -1.25
CA LYS A 3 -22.20 1.71 -0.39
C LYS A 3 -22.13 2.96 0.50
N ARG A 4 -20.98 3.21 1.13
CA ARG A 4 -20.77 4.39 1.98
C ARG A 4 -20.81 5.71 1.20
N GLN A 5 -20.30 5.72 -0.02
CA GLN A 5 -20.40 6.90 -0.89
C GLN A 5 -21.86 7.22 -1.21
N GLY A 6 -22.69 6.21 -1.54
CA GLY A 6 -24.12 6.38 -1.75
C GLY A 6 -24.83 6.95 -0.52
N GLU A 7 -24.55 6.40 0.68
CA GLU A 7 -25.10 6.88 1.94
C GLU A 7 -24.70 8.34 2.28
N ILE A 8 -23.47 8.76 1.93
CA ILE A 8 -22.99 10.13 2.15
C ILE A 8 -23.68 11.08 1.17
N ARG A 9 -23.74 10.71 -0.12
CA ARG A 9 -24.40 11.51 -1.16
C ARG A 9 -25.91 11.68 -0.92
N SER A 10 -26.59 10.63 -0.44
CA SER A 10 -28.01 10.72 -0.12
C SER A 10 -28.34 11.72 1.00
N ARG A 11 -27.34 12.10 1.79
CA ARG A 11 -27.41 13.16 2.81
C ARG A 11 -26.96 14.52 2.30
N GLY A 12 -26.80 14.70 0.98
CA GLY A 12 -26.32 15.94 0.38
C GLY A 12 -24.87 16.29 0.73
N ARG A 13 -24.04 15.30 1.07
CA ARG A 13 -22.63 15.51 1.47
C ARG A 13 -21.66 14.92 0.47
N LEU A 14 -20.49 15.57 0.33
CA LEU A 14 -19.40 15.09 -0.49
C LEU A 14 -18.63 13.97 0.23
N PRO A 15 -18.47 12.77 -0.37
CA PRO A 15 -17.61 11.73 0.19
C PRO A 15 -16.14 12.12 0.06
N LEU A 16 -15.43 12.21 1.19
CA LEU A 16 -14.01 12.44 1.24
C LEU A 16 -13.30 11.17 1.69
N ILE A 17 -12.39 10.64 0.85
CA ILE A 17 -11.57 9.48 1.16
C ILE A 17 -10.15 9.96 1.43
N VAL A 18 -9.67 9.72 2.65
CA VAL A 18 -8.33 10.13 3.08
C VAL A 18 -7.51 8.89 3.41
N GLY A 19 -6.28 8.83 2.92
CA GLY A 19 -5.38 7.72 3.21
C GLY A 19 -4.08 7.77 2.44
N GLY A 20 -3.16 6.86 2.78
CA GLY A 20 -1.83 6.75 2.17
C GLY A 20 -1.58 5.41 1.48
N THR A 21 -2.57 4.51 1.42
CA THR A 21 -2.44 3.22 0.72
C THR A 21 -2.69 3.42 -0.76
N MET A 22 -1.62 3.70 -1.51
CA MET A 22 -1.68 4.04 -2.94
C MET A 22 -2.36 2.97 -3.79
N LEU A 23 -2.21 1.69 -3.43
CA LEU A 23 -2.90 0.60 -4.10
C LEU A 23 -4.43 0.72 -3.99
N TYR A 24 -4.95 1.13 -2.82
CA TYR A 24 -6.38 1.31 -2.62
C TYR A 24 -6.90 2.54 -3.38
N ALA A 25 -6.13 3.63 -3.38
CA ALA A 25 -6.46 4.81 -4.19
C ALA A 25 -6.51 4.46 -5.69
N LYS A 26 -5.51 3.70 -6.18
CA LYS A 26 -5.49 3.20 -7.55
C LYS A 26 -6.68 2.27 -7.84
N ALA A 27 -6.97 1.35 -6.95
CA ALA A 27 -8.06 0.40 -7.09
C ALA A 27 -9.44 1.11 -7.18
N LEU A 28 -9.63 2.16 -6.38
CA LEU A 28 -10.85 2.96 -6.41
C LEU A 28 -10.99 3.74 -7.73
N ARG A 29 -9.90 4.33 -8.21
CA ARG A 29 -9.90 5.18 -9.39
C ARG A 29 -9.92 4.38 -10.70
N ASP A 30 -9.08 3.37 -10.80
CA ASP A 30 -8.82 2.61 -12.04
C ASP A 30 -9.54 1.26 -12.06
N GLY A 31 -10.09 0.82 -10.92
CA GLY A 31 -10.55 -0.55 -10.72
C GLY A 31 -9.42 -1.52 -10.36
N ILE A 32 -9.79 -2.73 -10.01
CA ILE A 32 -8.88 -3.87 -9.81
C ILE A 32 -9.23 -4.93 -10.84
N ASN A 33 -8.21 -5.57 -11.40
CA ASN A 33 -8.42 -6.70 -12.30
C ASN A 33 -9.04 -7.86 -11.54
N ASP A 34 -10.02 -8.52 -12.16
CA ASP A 34 -10.60 -9.77 -11.66
C ASP A 34 -9.58 -10.92 -11.77
N MET A 35 -8.57 -10.88 -10.92
CA MET A 35 -7.62 -11.98 -10.80
C MET A 35 -8.09 -12.95 -9.70
N PRO A 36 -8.00 -14.26 -9.93
CA PRO A 36 -8.36 -15.23 -8.92
C PRO A 36 -7.53 -15.04 -7.65
N SER A 37 -8.19 -15.10 -6.49
CA SER A 37 -7.51 -15.09 -5.19
C SER A 37 -6.77 -16.41 -5.01
N SER A 38 -5.52 -16.35 -4.57
CA SER A 38 -4.74 -17.57 -4.31
C SER A 38 -5.31 -18.33 -3.12
N THR A 39 -5.43 -19.65 -3.25
CA THR A 39 -5.76 -20.52 -2.12
C THR A 39 -4.56 -20.64 -1.18
N HIS A 40 -4.82 -21.11 0.06
CA HIS A 40 -3.75 -21.32 1.03
C HIS A 40 -2.74 -22.37 0.53
N GLU A 41 -3.24 -23.47 -0.02
CA GLU A 41 -2.43 -24.58 -0.54
C GLU A 41 -1.47 -24.14 -1.65
N VAL A 42 -1.94 -23.29 -2.58
CA VAL A 42 -1.10 -22.78 -3.67
C VAL A 42 -0.02 -21.84 -3.14
N ARG A 43 -0.34 -21.00 -2.14
CA ARG A 43 0.66 -20.13 -1.50
C ARG A 43 1.73 -20.95 -0.78
N GLU A 44 1.32 -21.96 -0.01
CA GLU A 44 2.26 -22.84 0.68
C GLU A 44 3.16 -23.60 -0.30
N ALA A 45 2.59 -24.14 -1.39
CA ALA A 45 3.36 -24.83 -2.42
C ALA A 45 4.42 -23.91 -3.07
N VAL A 46 4.06 -22.66 -3.39
CA VAL A 46 5.02 -21.68 -3.93
C VAL A 46 6.06 -21.27 -2.89
N ALA A 47 5.67 -21.11 -1.62
CA ALA A 47 6.59 -20.75 -0.54
C ALA A 47 7.59 -21.88 -0.27
N THR A 48 7.14 -23.15 -0.24
CA THR A 48 7.99 -24.33 -0.07
C THR A 48 9.00 -24.44 -1.21
N GLU A 49 8.53 -24.33 -2.45
CA GLU A 49 9.41 -24.38 -3.62
C GLU A 49 10.44 -23.23 -3.63
N ALA A 50 10.04 -22.04 -3.19
CA ALA A 50 10.96 -20.91 -3.06
C ALA A 50 11.98 -21.09 -1.93
N ALA A 51 11.62 -21.78 -0.84
CA ALA A 51 12.55 -22.12 0.24
C ALA A 51 13.62 -23.12 -0.22
N GLU A 52 13.24 -24.10 -1.05
CA GLU A 52 14.14 -25.11 -1.58
C GLU A 52 15.07 -24.59 -2.68
N ARG A 53 14.54 -23.81 -3.62
CA ARG A 53 15.23 -23.41 -4.87
C ARG A 53 15.81 -21.98 -4.83
N GLY A 54 15.30 -21.16 -3.93
CA GLY A 54 15.59 -19.72 -3.87
C GLY A 54 14.86 -18.87 -4.91
N TRP A 55 14.62 -17.60 -4.57
CA TRP A 55 13.89 -16.67 -5.44
C TRP A 55 14.50 -16.43 -6.82
N PRO A 56 15.85 -16.40 -7.01
CA PRO A 56 16.43 -16.29 -8.34
C PRO A 56 16.06 -17.44 -9.28
N ALA A 57 15.96 -18.68 -8.78
CA ALA A 57 15.53 -19.83 -9.57
C ALA A 57 14.02 -19.74 -9.91
N MET A 58 13.20 -19.31 -8.96
CA MET A 58 11.78 -19.03 -9.18
C MET A 58 11.56 -17.91 -10.20
N HIS A 59 12.40 -16.87 -10.18
CA HIS A 59 12.39 -15.82 -11.20
C HIS A 59 12.75 -16.34 -12.60
N ALA A 60 13.76 -17.21 -12.69
CA ALA A 60 14.13 -17.83 -13.97
C ALA A 60 13.00 -18.70 -14.52
N GLU A 61 12.26 -19.39 -13.66
CA GLU A 61 11.05 -20.14 -14.04
C GLU A 61 9.96 -19.20 -14.55
N LEU A 62 9.69 -18.12 -13.80
CA LEU A 62 8.75 -17.09 -14.25
C LEU A 62 9.15 -16.54 -15.62
N GLY A 63 10.43 -16.41 -15.91
CA GLY A 63 10.93 -15.97 -17.21
C GLY A 63 10.52 -16.86 -18.37
N ARG A 64 10.31 -18.17 -18.14
CA ARG A 64 9.81 -19.12 -19.15
C ARG A 64 8.30 -19.06 -19.29
N ILE A 65 7.59 -18.79 -18.21
CA ILE A 65 6.12 -18.78 -18.12
C ILE A 65 5.56 -17.43 -18.58
N ASP A 66 6.14 -16.35 -18.06
CA ASP A 66 5.69 -14.97 -18.26
C ASP A 66 6.91 -14.03 -18.41
N PRO A 67 7.55 -14.04 -19.57
CA PRO A 67 8.73 -13.20 -19.82
C PRO A 67 8.43 -11.70 -19.68
N VAL A 68 7.19 -11.27 -19.95
CA VAL A 68 6.76 -9.87 -19.81
C VAL A 68 6.78 -9.43 -18.35
N THR A 69 6.30 -10.27 -17.44
CA THR A 69 6.33 -9.99 -16.02
C THR A 69 7.74 -10.12 -15.46
N ALA A 70 8.47 -11.18 -15.81
CA ALA A 70 9.82 -11.40 -15.30
C ALA A 70 10.78 -10.26 -15.65
N ALA A 71 10.73 -9.72 -16.88
CA ALA A 71 11.59 -8.61 -17.30
C ALA A 71 11.45 -7.34 -16.46
N ARG A 72 10.36 -7.18 -15.73
CA ARG A 72 10.08 -6.02 -14.87
C ARG A 72 10.43 -6.23 -13.40
N LEU A 73 10.74 -7.46 -13.02
CA LEU A 73 10.96 -7.84 -11.62
C LEU A 73 12.44 -8.10 -11.35
N ALA A 74 12.90 -7.67 -10.19
CA ALA A 74 14.21 -8.10 -9.70
C ALA A 74 14.16 -9.58 -9.29
N PRO A 75 15.27 -10.34 -9.45
CA PRO A 75 15.30 -11.79 -9.12
C PRO A 75 14.95 -12.14 -7.68
N ASN A 76 15.04 -11.18 -6.77
CA ASN A 76 14.70 -11.35 -5.35
C ASN A 76 13.38 -10.69 -4.95
N ASP A 77 12.54 -10.26 -5.89
CA ASP A 77 11.20 -9.72 -5.60
C ASP A 77 10.21 -10.86 -5.29
N SER A 78 10.39 -11.44 -4.10
CA SER A 78 9.67 -12.62 -3.65
C SER A 78 8.15 -12.46 -3.75
N GLN A 79 7.63 -11.30 -3.37
CA GLN A 79 6.18 -11.05 -3.32
C GLN A 79 5.55 -11.05 -4.71
N ARG A 80 6.20 -10.40 -5.70
CA ARG A 80 5.64 -10.30 -7.05
C ARG A 80 5.89 -11.56 -7.87
N ILE A 81 7.07 -12.19 -7.70
CA ILE A 81 7.38 -13.49 -8.33
C ILE A 81 6.41 -14.53 -7.79
N GLY A 82 6.25 -14.62 -6.46
CA GLY A 82 5.32 -15.56 -5.82
C GLY A 82 3.90 -15.38 -6.36
N ARG A 83 3.39 -14.15 -6.37
CA ARG A 83 2.05 -13.87 -6.89
C ARG A 83 1.86 -14.26 -8.36
N ALA A 84 2.84 -14.03 -9.21
CA ALA A 84 2.76 -14.42 -10.62
C ALA A 84 2.73 -15.95 -10.80
N LEU A 85 3.53 -16.68 -10.03
CA LEU A 85 3.56 -18.14 -10.05
C LEU A 85 2.30 -18.76 -9.44
N GLU A 86 1.74 -18.16 -8.38
CA GLU A 86 0.45 -18.56 -7.82
C GLU A 86 -0.66 -18.47 -8.86
N VAL A 87 -0.76 -17.34 -9.57
CA VAL A 87 -1.75 -17.14 -10.64
C VAL A 87 -1.57 -18.19 -11.73
N TRP A 88 -0.34 -18.44 -12.14
CA TRP A 88 -0.04 -19.48 -13.13
C TRP A 88 -0.45 -20.89 -12.64
N LYS A 89 -0.06 -21.28 -11.44
CA LYS A 89 -0.41 -22.60 -10.86
C LYS A 89 -1.92 -22.81 -10.76
N MET A 90 -2.68 -21.76 -10.51
CA MET A 90 -4.14 -21.83 -10.38
C MET A 90 -4.88 -21.87 -11.73
N THR A 91 -4.36 -21.17 -12.73
CA THR A 91 -5.12 -20.85 -13.96
C THR A 91 -4.51 -21.39 -15.24
N GLY A 92 -3.23 -21.77 -15.21
CA GLY A 92 -2.46 -22.09 -16.41
C GLY A 92 -2.20 -20.87 -17.33
N ARG A 93 -2.50 -19.64 -16.87
CA ARG A 93 -2.35 -18.42 -17.66
C ARG A 93 -1.39 -17.45 -16.98
N PRO A 94 -0.49 -16.78 -17.74
CA PRO A 94 0.43 -15.81 -17.17
C PRO A 94 -0.30 -14.57 -16.64
N ILE A 95 0.21 -13.98 -15.55
CA ILE A 95 -0.41 -12.80 -14.94
C ILE A 95 -0.40 -11.59 -15.89
N SER A 96 0.55 -11.50 -16.79
CA SER A 96 0.60 -10.46 -17.84
C SER A 96 -0.62 -10.50 -18.76
N ALA A 97 -1.18 -11.68 -19.05
CA ALA A 97 -2.38 -11.81 -19.86
C ALA A 97 -3.61 -11.20 -19.17
N PHE A 98 -3.76 -11.45 -17.86
CA PHE A 98 -4.82 -10.80 -17.07
C PHE A 98 -4.69 -9.28 -17.04
N HIS A 99 -3.46 -8.77 -16.97
CA HIS A 99 -3.21 -7.33 -17.00
C HIS A 99 -3.56 -6.71 -18.37
N ALA A 100 -3.32 -7.44 -19.46
CA ALA A 100 -3.64 -6.97 -20.82
C ALA A 100 -5.16 -6.95 -21.08
N GLU A 101 -5.90 -7.93 -20.55
CA GLU A 101 -7.35 -8.04 -20.69
C GLU A 101 -8.14 -7.10 -19.80
N SER A 102 -7.49 -6.46 -18.82
CA SER A 102 -8.18 -5.57 -17.88
C SER A 102 -8.72 -4.35 -18.59
N VAL A 103 -10.03 -4.36 -18.83
CA VAL A 103 -10.77 -3.17 -19.20
C VAL A 103 -10.75 -2.24 -17.99
N ARG A 104 -10.06 -1.10 -18.10
CA ARG A 104 -10.16 -0.02 -17.13
C ARG A 104 -11.62 0.39 -17.05
N ARG A 105 -12.32 -0.06 -16.02
CA ARG A 105 -13.61 0.51 -15.65
C ARG A 105 -13.31 1.64 -14.70
N PRO A 106 -13.53 2.91 -15.06
CA PRO A 106 -13.53 3.98 -14.07
C PRO A 106 -14.64 3.65 -13.08
N ALA A 107 -14.25 3.20 -11.92
CA ALA A 107 -15.22 2.75 -10.92
C ALA A 107 -16.04 3.93 -10.38
N VAL A 108 -15.42 5.11 -10.30
CA VAL A 108 -16.05 6.37 -9.84
C VAL A 108 -15.22 7.53 -10.39
N GLU A 109 -15.90 8.56 -10.85
CA GLU A 109 -15.24 9.85 -11.11
C GLU A 109 -14.74 10.42 -9.79
N THR A 110 -13.45 10.69 -9.70
CA THR A 110 -12.80 11.15 -8.48
C THR A 110 -11.89 12.33 -8.76
N LEU A 111 -12.00 13.39 -7.96
CA LEU A 111 -10.94 14.36 -7.85
C LEU A 111 -9.88 13.80 -6.90
N THR A 112 -8.66 13.62 -7.38
CA THR A 112 -7.55 13.11 -6.57
C THR A 112 -6.56 14.22 -6.27
N MET A 113 -6.32 14.46 -4.98
CA MET A 113 -5.33 15.43 -4.50
C MET A 113 -4.25 14.67 -3.72
N GLY A 114 -2.99 14.99 -3.98
CA GLY A 114 -1.83 14.41 -3.30
C GLY A 114 -1.08 15.48 -2.51
N LEU A 115 -0.93 15.30 -1.20
CA LEU A 115 -0.08 16.16 -0.38
C LEU A 115 1.38 15.69 -0.51
N LEU A 116 2.19 16.47 -1.21
CA LEU A 116 3.57 16.14 -1.54
C LEU A 116 4.51 17.22 -1.00
N PRO A 117 5.07 17.07 0.21
CA PRO A 117 5.95 18.07 0.77
C PRO A 117 7.22 18.24 -0.06
N SER A 118 7.61 19.47 -0.32
CA SER A 118 8.83 19.86 -1.05
C SER A 118 10.08 19.61 -0.20
N ASP A 119 10.00 19.82 1.13
CA ASP A 119 11.10 19.63 2.05
C ASP A 119 11.11 18.23 2.68
N ARG A 120 12.09 17.42 2.27
CA ARG A 120 12.31 16.07 2.85
C ARG A 120 12.78 16.10 4.31
N LYS A 121 13.52 17.12 4.71
CA LYS A 121 14.00 17.23 6.10
C LYS A 121 12.83 17.47 7.03
N TRP A 122 11.94 18.35 6.65
CA TRP A 122 10.68 18.58 7.36
C TRP A 122 9.86 17.30 7.49
N LEU A 123 9.66 16.54 6.39
CA LEU A 123 8.94 15.27 6.42
C LEU A 123 9.60 14.26 7.36
N HIS A 124 10.93 14.15 7.32
CA HIS A 124 11.67 13.25 8.18
C HIS A 124 11.54 13.61 9.66
N ALA A 125 11.63 14.89 10.01
CA ALA A 125 11.42 15.38 11.38
C ALA A 125 9.98 15.07 11.87
N ARG A 126 8.97 15.26 11.02
CA ARG A 126 7.58 14.89 11.37
C ARG A 126 7.40 13.38 11.57
N ILE A 127 8.08 12.55 10.79
CA ILE A 127 8.04 11.09 10.95
C ILE A 127 8.63 10.71 12.32
N GLU A 128 9.77 11.28 12.68
CA GLU A 128 10.41 11.04 13.99
C GLU A 128 9.50 11.47 15.14
N ALA A 129 9.06 12.72 15.14
CA ALA A 129 8.18 13.24 16.20
C ALA A 129 6.88 12.43 16.31
N ARG A 130 6.29 11.98 15.18
CA ARG A 130 5.11 11.12 15.20
C ARG A 130 5.42 9.74 15.82
N PHE A 131 6.56 9.15 15.50
CA PHE A 131 6.93 7.86 16.05
C PHE A 131 7.19 7.94 17.56
N GLU A 132 7.86 8.99 18.03
CA GLU A 132 8.04 9.30 19.45
C GLU A 132 6.69 9.47 20.17
N GLN A 133 5.78 10.23 19.56
CA GLN A 133 4.45 10.41 20.12
C GLN A 133 3.68 9.08 20.23
N MET A 134 3.73 8.24 19.18
CA MET A 134 3.10 6.92 19.23
C MET A 134 3.66 6.05 20.38
N LEU A 135 4.96 6.10 20.62
CA LEU A 135 5.57 5.38 21.73
C LEU A 135 5.08 5.93 23.09
N ALA A 136 5.00 7.25 23.22
CA ALA A 136 4.48 7.89 24.43
C ALA A 136 2.99 7.58 24.67
N ASP A 137 2.21 7.44 23.62
CA ASP A 137 0.78 7.12 23.65
C ASP A 137 0.48 5.62 23.88
N GLY A 138 1.51 4.78 24.08
CA GLY A 138 1.33 3.36 24.42
C GLY A 138 1.32 2.40 23.23
N PHE A 139 1.96 2.76 22.11
CA PHE A 139 2.03 1.89 20.91
C PHE A 139 2.54 0.47 21.22
N LEU A 140 3.55 0.33 22.11
CA LEU A 140 4.05 -1.00 22.48
C LEU A 140 3.03 -1.83 23.26
N ASP A 141 2.19 -1.19 24.08
CA ASP A 141 1.15 -1.89 24.84
C ASP A 141 -0.01 -2.31 23.93
N GLU A 142 -0.32 -1.50 22.90
CA GLU A 142 -1.24 -1.90 21.84
C GLU A 142 -0.74 -3.18 21.13
N VAL A 143 0.52 -3.20 20.71
CA VAL A 143 1.11 -4.38 20.02
C VAL A 143 1.11 -5.60 20.93
N ARG A 144 1.50 -5.48 22.22
CA ARG A 144 1.42 -6.59 23.20
C ARG A 144 0.01 -7.14 23.32
N SER A 145 -0.98 -6.25 23.40
CA SER A 145 -2.40 -6.65 23.48
C SER A 145 -2.85 -7.43 22.27
N LEU A 146 -2.41 -7.04 21.07
CA LEU A 146 -2.70 -7.78 19.83
C LEU A 146 -2.00 -9.13 19.79
N MET A 147 -0.76 -9.23 20.26
CA MET A 147 -0.01 -10.49 20.33
C MET A 147 -0.64 -11.51 21.30
N MET A 148 -1.38 -11.05 22.33
CA MET A 148 -2.09 -11.93 23.27
C MET A 148 -3.43 -12.46 22.73
N ARG A 149 -3.90 -12.02 21.57
CA ARG A 149 -5.18 -12.47 21.01
C ARG A 149 -5.10 -13.93 20.55
N PRO A 150 -6.18 -14.71 20.71
CA PRO A 150 -6.22 -16.11 20.24
C PRO A 150 -6.06 -16.26 18.72
N ASP A 151 -6.42 -15.22 17.96
CA ASP A 151 -6.33 -15.17 16.50
C ASP A 151 -5.07 -14.42 16.01
N TYR A 152 -4.07 -14.26 16.89
CA TYR A 152 -2.81 -13.62 16.51
C TYR A 152 -2.05 -14.46 15.48
N ASP A 153 -1.70 -13.81 14.37
CA ASP A 153 -0.84 -14.35 13.33
C ASP A 153 0.22 -13.30 12.97
N PRO A 154 1.51 -13.56 13.28
CA PRO A 154 2.60 -12.63 12.99
C PRO A 154 2.78 -12.37 11.50
N ASP A 155 2.35 -13.29 10.63
CA ASP A 155 2.46 -13.18 9.18
C ASP A 155 1.25 -12.50 8.54
N SER A 156 0.23 -12.16 9.32
CA SER A 156 -0.91 -11.42 8.82
C SER A 156 -0.50 -10.06 8.25
N PRO A 157 -1.19 -9.56 7.21
CA PRO A 157 -0.89 -8.25 6.62
C PRO A 157 -0.89 -7.10 7.64
N ALA A 158 -1.72 -7.17 8.68
CA ALA A 158 -1.79 -6.18 9.74
C ALA A 158 -0.52 -6.15 10.58
N MET A 159 -0.03 -7.31 11.01
CA MET A 159 1.16 -7.43 11.85
C MET A 159 2.46 -7.11 11.08
N ARG A 160 2.44 -7.25 9.76
CA ARG A 160 3.56 -6.84 8.90
C ARG A 160 3.56 -5.36 8.53
N ALA A 161 2.60 -4.57 9.02
CA ALA A 161 2.57 -3.14 8.80
C ALA A 161 3.82 -2.46 9.38
N VAL A 162 4.20 -1.33 8.76
CA VAL A 162 5.33 -0.51 9.24
C VAL A 162 5.08 -0.05 10.67
N GLY A 163 6.05 -0.27 11.54
CA GLY A 163 5.95 -0.04 12.98
C GLY A 163 5.64 -1.33 13.74
N TYR A 164 4.58 -2.06 13.39
CA TYR A 164 4.17 -3.30 14.08
C TYR A 164 5.24 -4.39 13.99
N ARG A 165 5.74 -4.68 12.80
CA ARG A 165 6.81 -5.67 12.62
C ARG A 165 8.03 -5.36 13.47
N GLN A 166 8.47 -4.10 13.50
CA GLN A 166 9.61 -3.67 14.31
C GLN A 166 9.31 -3.78 15.82
N ALA A 167 8.08 -3.45 16.23
CA ALA A 167 7.65 -3.57 17.62
C ALA A 167 7.59 -5.03 18.07
N ILE A 168 7.14 -5.96 17.23
CA ILE A 168 7.16 -7.40 17.50
C ILE A 168 8.59 -7.87 17.70
N ASP A 169 9.53 -7.50 16.82
CA ASP A 169 10.95 -7.86 16.96
C ASP A 169 11.56 -7.38 18.29
N PHE A 170 11.14 -6.18 18.74
CA PHE A 170 11.57 -5.63 20.05
C PHE A 170 10.92 -6.37 21.23
N ILE A 171 9.61 -6.59 21.19
CA ILE A 171 8.86 -7.27 22.27
C ILE A 171 9.36 -8.70 22.47
N GLU A 172 9.72 -9.40 21.40
CA GLU A 172 10.29 -10.75 21.45
C GLU A 172 11.79 -10.77 21.76
N GLY A 173 12.41 -9.63 22.05
CA GLY A 173 13.81 -9.54 22.45
C GLY A 173 14.83 -9.74 21.31
N ARG A 174 14.40 -9.67 20.05
CA ARG A 174 15.31 -9.78 18.88
C ARG A 174 16.10 -8.51 18.64
N THR A 175 15.63 -7.37 19.13
CA THR A 175 16.32 -6.08 19.02
C THR A 175 16.21 -5.32 20.33
N ASP A 176 17.12 -4.37 20.58
CA ASP A 176 17.00 -3.41 21.66
C ASP A 176 16.13 -2.19 21.29
N MET A 177 15.83 -1.33 22.26
CA MET A 177 15.00 -0.15 22.08
C MET A 177 15.59 0.82 21.03
N ALA A 178 16.89 1.00 21.00
CA ALA A 178 17.54 1.93 20.08
C ALA A 178 17.46 1.41 18.63
N ALA A 179 17.71 0.12 18.43
CA ALA A 179 17.60 -0.53 17.12
C ALA A 179 16.14 -0.55 16.64
N PHE A 180 15.17 -0.84 17.52
CA PHE A 180 13.76 -0.78 17.23
C PHE A 180 13.33 0.63 16.76
N TYR A 181 13.72 1.67 17.52
CA TYR A 181 13.39 3.06 17.16
C TYR A 181 13.94 3.42 15.78
N LEU A 182 15.22 3.18 15.55
CA LEU A 182 15.87 3.48 14.27
C LEU A 182 15.23 2.71 13.10
N ALA A 183 14.92 1.43 13.31
CA ALA A 183 14.28 0.59 12.28
C ALA A 183 12.85 1.07 11.98
N GLY A 184 12.06 1.46 12.99
CA GLY A 184 10.71 1.97 12.83
C GLY A 184 10.69 3.29 12.05
N VAL A 185 11.55 4.23 12.42
CA VAL A 185 11.71 5.51 11.71
C VAL A 185 12.17 5.28 10.27
N ALA A 186 13.18 4.44 10.05
CA ALA A 186 13.70 4.14 8.71
C ALA A 186 12.63 3.50 7.81
N ALA A 187 11.89 2.53 8.32
CA ALA A 187 10.81 1.86 7.59
C ALA A 187 9.69 2.85 7.21
N THR A 188 9.35 3.78 8.11
CA THR A 188 8.35 4.83 7.86
C THR A 188 8.84 5.82 6.80
N ARG A 189 10.10 6.24 6.84
CA ARG A 189 10.71 7.08 5.80
C ARG A 189 10.68 6.39 4.42
N GLN A 190 10.97 5.08 4.38
CA GLN A 190 10.87 4.31 3.13
C GLN A 190 9.43 4.19 2.62
N LEU A 191 8.45 4.03 3.52
CA LEU A 191 7.04 4.05 3.15
C LEU A 191 6.67 5.40 2.54
N ALA A 192 7.02 6.50 3.17
CA ALA A 192 6.78 7.85 2.67
C ALA A 192 7.43 8.08 1.28
N LYS A 193 8.69 7.63 1.09
CA LYS A 193 9.36 7.68 -0.22
C LYS A 193 8.55 6.92 -1.29
N ARG A 194 8.04 5.73 -0.99
CA ARG A 194 7.20 4.96 -1.93
C ARG A 194 5.90 5.70 -2.24
N GLN A 195 5.23 6.27 -1.24
CA GLN A 195 4.01 7.07 -1.44
C GLN A 195 4.26 8.25 -2.36
N MET A 196 5.34 9.02 -2.14
CA MET A 196 5.72 10.15 -2.97
C MET A 196 6.01 9.74 -4.43
N THR A 197 6.70 8.60 -4.62
CA THR A 197 6.96 8.06 -5.96
C THR A 197 5.68 7.69 -6.68
N TRP A 198 4.74 7.04 -5.99
CA TRP A 198 3.44 6.68 -6.53
C TRP A 198 2.62 7.92 -6.91
N MET A 199 2.51 8.91 -6.02
CA MET A 199 1.77 10.14 -6.30
C MET A 199 2.30 10.85 -7.55
N ARG A 200 3.62 10.91 -7.73
CA ARG A 200 4.23 11.51 -8.93
C ARG A 200 3.96 10.73 -10.22
N SER A 201 3.73 9.43 -10.13
CA SER A 201 3.45 8.57 -11.30
C SER A 201 1.96 8.46 -11.62
N MET A 202 1.08 8.93 -10.75
CA MET A 202 -0.36 8.90 -10.99
C MET A 202 -0.77 10.02 -11.96
N PRO A 203 -1.45 9.72 -13.07
CA PRO A 203 -1.99 10.76 -13.93
C PRO A 203 -3.13 11.50 -13.22
N ASP A 204 -3.34 12.75 -13.58
CA ASP A 204 -4.50 13.57 -13.15
C ASP A 204 -4.62 13.78 -11.63
N VAL A 205 -3.50 13.73 -10.90
CA VAL A 205 -3.44 14.06 -9.47
C VAL A 205 -3.00 15.50 -9.30
N ALA A 206 -3.82 16.28 -8.62
CA ALA A 206 -3.43 17.63 -8.18
C ALA A 206 -2.43 17.49 -7.02
N LEU A 207 -1.14 17.72 -7.30
CA LEU A 207 -0.09 17.69 -6.28
C LEU A 207 -0.01 19.03 -5.58
N LEU A 208 -0.13 19.04 -4.27
CA LEU A 208 -0.11 20.21 -3.41
C LEU A 208 1.00 20.07 -2.37
N ASP A 209 1.76 21.14 -2.17
CA ASP A 209 2.73 21.16 -1.08
C ASP A 209 2.05 21.59 0.22
N PRO A 210 2.02 20.74 1.26
CA PRO A 210 1.43 21.11 2.56
C PRO A 210 2.20 22.21 3.30
N LEU A 211 3.39 22.59 2.80
CA LEU A 211 4.20 23.70 3.34
C LEU A 211 3.86 25.05 2.68
N ASP A 212 3.13 25.03 1.57
CA ASP A 212 2.66 26.25 0.94
C ASP A 212 1.54 26.88 1.78
N ALA A 213 1.67 28.16 2.07
CA ALA A 213 0.66 28.95 2.80
C ALA A 213 -0.70 28.95 2.08
N GLY A 214 -0.71 28.88 0.74
CA GLY A 214 -1.90 28.81 -0.10
C GLY A 214 -2.45 27.38 -0.33
N ALA A 215 -1.88 26.36 0.31
CA ALA A 215 -2.30 24.97 0.07
C ALA A 215 -3.77 24.73 0.38
N LEU A 216 -4.28 25.31 1.47
CA LEU A 216 -5.70 25.18 1.86
C LEU A 216 -6.62 25.83 0.83
N ASP A 217 -6.30 27.05 0.40
CA ASP A 217 -7.09 27.78 -0.60
C ASP A 217 -7.11 27.03 -1.94
N SER A 218 -5.98 26.43 -2.31
CA SER A 218 -5.88 25.57 -3.50
C SER A 218 -6.80 24.34 -3.39
N VAL A 219 -6.85 23.69 -2.23
CA VAL A 219 -7.78 22.56 -1.97
C VAL A 219 -9.22 23.03 -2.07
N LEU A 220 -9.57 24.12 -1.43
CA LEU A 220 -10.95 24.66 -1.44
C LEU A 220 -11.38 25.02 -2.87
N GLY A 221 -10.54 25.72 -3.64
CA GLY A 221 -10.81 26.05 -5.04
C GLY A 221 -10.98 24.83 -5.95
N LEU A 222 -10.28 23.72 -5.68
CA LEU A 222 -10.48 22.45 -6.39
C LEU A 222 -11.82 21.81 -6.01
N LEU A 223 -12.22 21.87 -4.74
CA LEU A 223 -13.49 21.32 -4.27
C LEU A 223 -14.69 22.09 -4.82
N GLU A 224 -14.61 23.43 -4.89
CA GLU A 224 -15.65 24.28 -5.47
C GLU A 224 -15.95 23.90 -6.93
N LYS A 225 -14.92 23.60 -7.72
CA LYS A 225 -15.10 23.14 -9.11
C LYS A 225 -15.90 21.86 -9.24
N VAL A 226 -15.79 20.95 -8.25
CA VAL A 226 -16.50 19.64 -8.26
C VAL A 226 -17.90 19.75 -7.67
N THR A 227 -18.13 20.72 -6.79
CA THR A 227 -19.41 20.91 -6.10
C THR A 227 -20.31 21.94 -6.78
N SER A 228 -19.81 22.69 -7.75
CA SER A 228 -20.61 23.67 -8.51
C SER A 228 -21.70 22.98 -9.33
N PRO A 229 -22.93 23.51 -9.32
CA PRO A 229 -24.09 22.90 -9.98
C PRO A 229 -24.03 22.80 -11.51
N ALA A 230 -22.95 23.22 -12.13
CA ALA A 230 -22.79 23.23 -13.58
C ALA A 230 -22.35 21.87 -14.18
N LEU A 231 -22.21 20.83 -13.36
CA LEU A 231 -21.79 19.45 -13.76
C LEU A 231 -22.77 18.35 -13.28
N VAL A 232 -24.03 18.72 -13.02
CA VAL A 232 -25.12 17.75 -12.75
C VAL A 232 -26.11 17.77 -13.91
#